data_1f605ffe04469255dd9023f8a37e3900
#
_entry.id   1f605ffe04469255dd9023f8a37e3900
#
_cell.length_a   1.000
_cell.length_b   1.000
_cell.length_c   1.000
_cell.angle_alpha   90.00
_cell.angle_beta   90.00
_cell.angle_gamma   90.00
#
_symmetry.space_group_name_H-M   'P 1'
#
loop_
_entity.id
_entity.type
_entity.pdbx_description
1 polymer ?
#
loop_
_entity_poly.entity_id
_entity_poly.type
_entity_poly.pdbx_seq_one_letter_code
_entity_poly.pdbx_strand_id
1 'polypeptide(L)'
;MSLTLTPISFALGAQIEGVDLTQPLSLEQRDAIEQALLKHQVIFFRNQVITPEQQARFAANFGDLHIHPIYPNVPEQPEVLILDTAVTDVRDNAVWHTDVTFLPTPALGAVLSAKQLPAFGGDTLWASGIAAFEGLSKPLQTLLDGLTATHDFTKSFPLERFGSTPEDLARWEQARKNNPPLSHPVIRTHPVSGRKALFVNEGFTTKINELSEAESEAVLKLLFAHATRPEYTIRWRWQENDVAFWDNRVTQHYAVDDYRPNRRVMHRATILGDAPF
;
A
#
# COMPACT_ATOMS: atom_id res chain seq x y z
N MET A 1 -25.85 15.13 0.09
CA MET A 1 -26.21 13.71 -0.13
C MET A 1 -25.49 12.88 0.92
N SER A 2 -26.18 11.95 1.58
CA SER A 2 -25.53 11.09 2.58
C SER A 2 -24.67 10.03 1.87
N LEU A 3 -23.45 9.83 2.38
CA LEU A 3 -22.58 8.71 1.95
C LEU A 3 -23.24 7.38 2.32
N THR A 4 -23.25 6.44 1.39
CA THR A 4 -23.66 5.06 1.65
C THR A 4 -22.43 4.16 1.69
N LEU A 5 -22.29 3.38 2.75
CA LEU A 5 -21.18 2.47 3.00
C LEU A 5 -21.66 1.03 2.92
N THR A 6 -21.06 0.24 2.01
CA THR A 6 -21.33 -1.21 1.88
C THR A 6 -20.05 -1.99 2.20
N PRO A 7 -19.93 -2.62 3.38
CA PRO A 7 -18.78 -3.46 3.72
C PRO A 7 -18.60 -4.62 2.73
N ILE A 8 -17.34 -4.96 2.39
CA ILE A 8 -16.97 -6.05 1.48
C ILE A 8 -16.68 -7.31 2.27
N SER A 9 -15.93 -7.20 3.36
CA SER A 9 -15.66 -8.33 4.26
C SER A 9 -15.69 -7.87 5.72
N PHE A 10 -15.58 -8.85 6.62
CA PHE A 10 -15.52 -8.56 8.05
C PHE A 10 -14.21 -7.89 8.46
N ALA A 11 -13.09 -8.30 7.85
CA ALA A 11 -11.75 -7.85 8.24
C ALA A 11 -11.41 -6.45 7.70
N LEU A 12 -11.75 -6.17 6.43
CA LEU A 12 -11.46 -4.91 5.78
C LEU A 12 -12.30 -4.72 4.52
N GLY A 13 -12.27 -3.51 3.98
CA GLY A 13 -12.88 -3.15 2.70
C GLY A 13 -14.32 -2.68 2.80
N ALA A 14 -14.59 -1.51 2.18
CA ALA A 14 -15.96 -1.03 1.97
C ALA A 14 -16.06 -0.28 0.64
N GLN A 15 -17.19 -0.40 -0.04
CA GLN A 15 -17.55 0.45 -1.16
C GLN A 15 -18.29 1.68 -0.65
N ILE A 16 -17.95 2.85 -1.20
CA ILE A 16 -18.59 4.13 -0.90
C ILE A 16 -19.35 4.61 -2.13
N GLU A 17 -20.60 5.02 -1.90
CA GLU A 17 -21.47 5.62 -2.89
C GLU A 17 -21.96 7.00 -2.40
N GLY A 18 -22.48 7.84 -3.31
CA GLY A 18 -23.01 9.15 -2.97
C GLY A 18 -21.96 10.27 -2.90
N VAL A 19 -20.73 10.03 -3.39
CA VAL A 19 -19.70 11.08 -3.56
C VAL A 19 -19.24 11.12 -5.01
N ASP A 20 -18.98 12.34 -5.48
CA ASP A 20 -18.40 12.64 -6.79
C ASP A 20 -16.99 13.22 -6.57
N LEU A 21 -15.95 12.43 -6.88
CA LEU A 21 -14.56 12.84 -6.68
C LEU A 21 -14.08 13.89 -7.72
N THR A 22 -14.88 14.20 -8.72
CA THR A 22 -14.62 15.34 -9.62
C THR A 22 -14.78 16.68 -8.92
N GLN A 23 -15.53 16.70 -7.81
CA GLN A 23 -15.83 17.90 -7.02
C GLN A 23 -14.94 18.01 -5.78
N PRO A 24 -14.66 19.20 -5.27
CA PRO A 24 -14.07 19.37 -3.94
C PRO A 24 -14.96 18.73 -2.87
N LEU A 25 -14.35 18.03 -1.92
CA LEU A 25 -15.08 17.48 -0.78
C LEU A 25 -15.52 18.59 0.19
N SER A 26 -16.74 18.48 0.71
CA SER A 26 -17.11 19.21 1.92
C SER A 26 -16.36 18.66 3.14
N LEU A 27 -16.26 19.42 4.21
CA LEU A 27 -15.65 18.94 5.46
C LEU A 27 -16.37 17.69 5.98
N GLU A 28 -17.69 17.66 5.92
CA GLU A 28 -18.49 16.51 6.33
C GLU A 28 -18.17 15.25 5.49
N GLN A 29 -18.03 15.41 4.17
CA GLN A 29 -17.65 14.29 3.27
C GLN A 29 -16.23 13.82 3.57
N ARG A 30 -15.27 14.73 3.75
CA ARG A 30 -13.90 14.42 4.11
C ARG A 30 -13.84 13.59 5.40
N ASP A 31 -14.50 14.08 6.45
CA ASP A 31 -14.51 13.42 7.75
C ASP A 31 -15.19 12.05 7.69
N ALA A 32 -16.30 11.92 6.95
CA ALA A 32 -16.97 10.65 6.76
C ALA A 32 -16.11 9.63 5.98
N ILE A 33 -15.36 10.07 4.96
CA ILE A 33 -14.42 9.24 4.21
C ILE A 33 -13.24 8.81 5.10
N GLU A 34 -12.69 9.72 5.92
CA GLU A 34 -11.62 9.40 6.86
C GLU A 34 -12.10 8.36 7.90
N GLN A 35 -13.28 8.53 8.48
CA GLN A 35 -13.85 7.55 9.40
C GLN A 35 -14.09 6.18 8.73
N ALA A 36 -14.53 6.19 7.46
CA ALA A 36 -14.67 4.96 6.69
C ALA A 36 -13.32 4.27 6.46
N LEU A 37 -12.27 5.04 6.13
CA LEU A 37 -10.91 4.52 5.97
C LEU A 37 -10.37 3.92 7.26
N LEU A 38 -10.49 4.63 8.38
CA LEU A 38 -10.07 4.16 9.71
C LEU A 38 -10.76 2.86 10.13
N LYS A 39 -12.04 2.73 9.78
CA LYS A 39 -12.85 1.54 10.12
C LYS A 39 -12.59 0.38 9.19
N HIS A 40 -12.53 0.62 7.89
CA HIS A 40 -12.50 -0.42 6.86
C HIS A 40 -11.12 -0.61 6.21
N GLN A 41 -10.12 0.24 6.51
CA GLN A 41 -8.72 0.15 6.12
C GLN A 41 -8.47 0.30 4.60
N VAL A 42 -9.41 -0.05 3.76
CA VAL A 42 -9.44 0.25 2.32
C VAL A 42 -10.87 0.52 1.88
N ILE A 43 -11.05 1.56 1.08
CA ILE A 43 -12.35 1.99 0.57
C ILE A 43 -12.31 2.17 -0.94
N PHE A 44 -13.43 1.89 -1.59
CA PHE A 44 -13.55 1.85 -3.03
C PHE A 44 -14.69 2.74 -3.52
N PHE A 45 -14.44 3.41 -4.63
CA PHE A 45 -15.41 4.25 -5.32
C PHE A 45 -15.52 3.75 -6.75
N ARG A 46 -16.73 3.41 -7.20
CA ARG A 46 -17.01 3.01 -8.58
C ARG A 46 -17.25 4.23 -9.46
N ASN A 47 -16.95 4.09 -10.74
CA ASN A 47 -17.33 5.03 -11.81
C ASN A 47 -16.92 6.49 -11.53
N GLN A 48 -15.68 6.72 -11.12
CA GLN A 48 -15.11 8.04 -10.86
C GLN A 48 -14.21 8.48 -12.02
N VAL A 49 -14.79 9.19 -13.00
CA VAL A 49 -14.05 9.72 -14.16
C VAL A 49 -13.28 10.98 -13.73
N ILE A 50 -12.15 10.80 -13.07
CA ILE A 50 -11.34 11.89 -12.51
C ILE A 50 -10.08 12.17 -13.33
N THR A 51 -9.69 13.45 -13.40
CA THR A 51 -8.39 13.88 -13.94
C THR A 51 -7.27 13.64 -12.90
N PRO A 52 -5.99 13.65 -13.30
CA PRO A 52 -4.88 13.60 -12.35
C PRO A 52 -4.94 14.72 -11.29
N GLU A 53 -5.29 15.94 -11.67
CA GLU A 53 -5.47 17.06 -10.75
C GLU A 53 -6.59 16.79 -9.72
N GLN A 54 -7.71 16.25 -10.18
CA GLN A 54 -8.83 15.88 -9.28
C GLN A 54 -8.44 14.76 -8.32
N GLN A 55 -7.67 13.78 -8.80
CA GLN A 55 -7.11 12.70 -7.97
C GLN A 55 -6.15 13.25 -6.90
N ALA A 56 -5.22 14.12 -7.28
CA ALA A 56 -4.30 14.76 -6.35
C ALA A 56 -5.05 15.62 -5.33
N ARG A 57 -6.02 16.45 -5.77
CA ARG A 57 -6.87 17.24 -4.88
C ARG A 57 -7.64 16.37 -3.88
N PHE A 58 -8.20 15.24 -4.32
CA PHE A 58 -8.86 14.31 -3.41
C PHE A 58 -7.88 13.78 -2.36
N ALA A 59 -6.73 13.27 -2.79
CA ALA A 59 -5.71 12.72 -1.88
C ALA A 59 -5.17 13.78 -0.89
N ALA A 60 -4.97 15.01 -1.33
CA ALA A 60 -4.45 16.12 -0.52
C ALA A 60 -5.36 16.52 0.66
N ASN A 61 -6.64 16.08 0.68
CA ASN A 61 -7.49 16.28 1.86
C ASN A 61 -7.00 15.47 3.09
N PHE A 62 -6.15 14.49 2.91
CA PHE A 62 -5.72 13.54 3.96
C PHE A 62 -4.24 13.69 4.34
N GLY A 63 -3.49 14.54 3.65
CA GLY A 63 -2.09 14.86 3.95
C GLY A 63 -1.32 15.34 2.72
N ASP A 64 -0.05 15.70 2.94
CA ASP A 64 0.86 16.12 1.87
C ASP A 64 1.15 14.97 0.92
N LEU A 65 1.33 15.28 -0.37
CA LEU A 65 1.53 14.27 -1.40
C LEU A 65 3.02 14.04 -1.67
N HIS A 66 3.34 12.78 -1.97
CA HIS A 66 4.68 12.34 -2.32
C HIS A 66 4.88 12.39 -3.84
N ILE A 67 6.02 12.93 -4.29
CA ILE A 67 6.47 12.83 -5.69
C ILE A 67 7.43 11.64 -5.79
N HIS A 68 7.08 10.62 -6.56
CA HIS A 68 7.87 9.40 -6.67
C HIS A 68 9.13 9.62 -7.53
N PRO A 69 10.34 9.29 -7.05
CA PRO A 69 11.59 9.63 -7.75
C PRO A 69 11.94 8.69 -8.91
N ILE A 70 11.33 7.49 -8.98
CA ILE A 70 11.72 6.44 -9.93
C ILE A 70 10.66 6.22 -11.01
N TYR A 71 9.39 6.08 -10.61
CA TYR A 71 8.29 5.86 -11.56
C TYR A 71 7.93 7.14 -12.32
N PRO A 72 7.47 7.03 -13.58
CA PRO A 72 6.98 8.19 -14.34
C PRO A 72 5.81 8.86 -13.63
N ASN A 73 5.81 10.18 -13.62
CA ASN A 73 4.72 11.01 -13.11
C ASN A 73 3.96 11.67 -14.27
N VAL A 74 2.73 12.09 -13.99
CA VAL A 74 1.97 12.93 -14.94
C VAL A 74 2.66 14.28 -15.03
N PRO A 75 3.06 14.77 -16.23
CA PRO A 75 3.86 15.99 -16.36
C PRO A 75 3.22 17.23 -15.72
N GLU A 76 1.91 17.39 -15.86
CA GLU A 76 1.14 18.53 -15.35
C GLU A 76 0.75 18.36 -13.86
N GLN A 77 0.91 17.14 -13.30
CA GLN A 77 0.55 16.81 -11.92
C GLN A 77 1.55 15.78 -11.36
N PRO A 78 2.77 16.21 -10.98
CA PRO A 78 3.86 15.29 -10.63
C PRO A 78 3.61 14.46 -9.36
N GLU A 79 2.64 14.82 -8.53
CA GLU A 79 2.19 14.02 -7.38
C GLU A 79 1.41 12.76 -7.79
N VAL A 80 1.03 12.65 -9.07
CA VAL A 80 0.34 11.48 -9.61
C VAL A 80 1.31 10.68 -10.47
N LEU A 81 1.72 9.52 -9.97
CA LEU A 81 2.57 8.60 -10.72
C LEU A 81 1.74 7.71 -11.67
N ILE A 82 2.39 7.28 -12.74
CA ILE A 82 1.82 6.41 -13.79
C ILE A 82 2.38 5.01 -13.64
N LEU A 83 1.51 4.03 -13.43
CA LEU A 83 1.82 2.60 -13.48
C LEU A 83 1.28 2.04 -14.79
N ASP A 84 2.11 2.06 -15.82
CA ASP A 84 1.77 1.60 -17.17
C ASP A 84 2.64 0.41 -17.57
N THR A 85 2.04 -0.75 -17.72
CA THR A 85 2.76 -2.00 -18.03
C THR A 85 3.36 -2.07 -19.44
N ALA A 86 3.05 -1.12 -20.31
CA ALA A 86 3.68 -1.00 -21.63
C ALA A 86 5.04 -0.29 -21.56
N VAL A 87 5.28 0.55 -20.54
CA VAL A 87 6.48 1.39 -20.43
C VAL A 87 7.29 1.14 -19.16
N THR A 88 6.69 0.52 -18.14
CA THR A 88 7.33 0.30 -16.84
C THR A 88 7.16 -1.14 -16.40
N ASP A 89 8.24 -1.77 -15.97
CA ASP A 89 8.15 -3.06 -15.31
C ASP A 89 7.65 -2.87 -13.86
N VAL A 90 6.40 -3.23 -13.64
CA VAL A 90 5.72 -3.11 -12.34
C VAL A 90 5.55 -4.45 -11.62
N ARG A 91 6.32 -5.49 -12.01
CA ARG A 91 6.24 -6.84 -11.40
C ARG A 91 6.68 -6.88 -9.94
N ASP A 92 7.42 -5.88 -9.47
CA ASP A 92 7.73 -5.67 -8.05
C ASP A 92 6.49 -5.49 -7.18
N ASN A 93 5.35 -5.07 -7.77
CA ASN A 93 4.08 -4.96 -7.06
C ASN A 93 3.34 -6.32 -6.93
N ALA A 94 3.81 -7.38 -7.60
CA ALA A 94 3.30 -8.74 -7.47
C ALA A 94 4.00 -9.51 -6.33
N VAL A 95 4.11 -8.86 -5.19
CA VAL A 95 4.55 -9.39 -3.89
C VAL A 95 3.73 -8.70 -2.81
N TRP A 96 3.44 -9.38 -1.71
CA TRP A 96 2.74 -8.76 -0.60
C TRP A 96 3.62 -7.70 0.06
N HIS A 97 3.18 -6.45 0.01
CA HIS A 97 3.94 -5.32 0.54
C HIS A 97 3.05 -4.24 1.14
N THR A 98 3.65 -3.47 2.00
CA THR A 98 3.19 -2.16 2.46
C THR A 98 4.10 -1.14 1.80
N ASP A 99 3.53 -0.12 1.17
CA ASP A 99 4.29 0.87 0.38
C ASP A 99 5.40 1.53 1.20
N VAL A 100 6.59 1.57 0.61
CA VAL A 100 7.77 2.33 1.03
C VAL A 100 8.18 2.16 2.50
N THR A 101 8.01 0.96 3.08
CA THR A 101 8.42 0.71 4.48
C THR A 101 9.92 0.76 4.71
N PHE A 102 10.72 0.94 3.66
CA PHE A 102 12.14 1.25 3.74
C PHE A 102 12.42 2.74 4.03
N LEU A 103 11.40 3.59 4.18
CA LEU A 103 11.52 4.99 4.59
C LEU A 103 11.31 5.14 6.10
N PRO A 104 11.97 6.14 6.74
CA PRO A 104 11.72 6.44 8.17
C PRO A 104 10.26 6.78 8.47
N THR A 105 9.59 7.42 7.51
CA THR A 105 8.16 7.78 7.56
C THR A 105 7.46 7.18 6.34
N PRO A 106 7.03 5.91 6.39
CA PRO A 106 6.28 5.28 5.31
C PRO A 106 4.98 6.02 5.00
N ALA A 107 4.44 5.82 3.80
CA ALA A 107 3.21 6.47 3.38
C ALA A 107 2.05 6.24 4.38
N LEU A 108 1.22 7.28 4.59
CA LEU A 108 -0.07 7.15 5.27
C LEU A 108 -1.00 6.23 4.47
N GLY A 109 -1.07 6.46 3.18
CA GLY A 109 -1.95 5.74 2.27
C GLY A 109 -1.72 6.15 0.83
N ALA A 110 -2.51 5.57 -0.07
CA ALA A 110 -2.49 6.00 -1.46
C ALA A 110 -3.88 5.88 -2.11
N VAL A 111 -4.10 6.74 -3.08
CA VAL A 111 -5.29 6.78 -3.94
C VAL A 111 -4.91 6.23 -5.31
N LEU A 112 -5.47 5.09 -5.70
CA LEU A 112 -5.21 4.41 -6.96
C LEU A 112 -6.44 4.49 -7.86
N SER A 113 -6.28 5.00 -9.08
CA SER A 113 -7.34 5.13 -10.08
C SER A 113 -7.07 4.25 -11.29
N ALA A 114 -8.05 3.44 -11.69
CA ALA A 114 -7.98 2.60 -12.88
C ALA A 114 -8.27 3.41 -14.15
N LYS A 115 -7.29 3.48 -15.08
CA LYS A 115 -7.40 4.24 -16.33
C LYS A 115 -7.60 3.36 -17.55
N GLN A 116 -6.86 2.26 -17.64
CA GLN A 116 -7.02 1.24 -18.67
C GLN A 116 -6.81 -0.13 -18.05
N LEU A 117 -7.70 -1.05 -18.35
CA LEU A 117 -7.68 -2.39 -17.78
C LEU A 117 -7.66 -3.45 -18.90
N PRO A 118 -7.05 -4.62 -18.64
CA PRO A 118 -7.24 -5.80 -19.46
C PRO A 118 -8.68 -6.30 -19.34
N ALA A 119 -9.15 -7.08 -20.30
CA ALA A 119 -10.51 -7.66 -20.27
C ALA A 119 -10.74 -8.59 -19.06
N PHE A 120 -9.68 -9.18 -18.54
CA PHE A 120 -9.68 -10.03 -17.32
C PHE A 120 -8.29 -10.01 -16.67
N GLY A 121 -8.24 -10.35 -15.39
CA GLY A 121 -7.02 -10.29 -14.58
C GLY A 121 -6.66 -8.88 -14.11
N GLY A 122 -5.49 -8.72 -13.50
CA GLY A 122 -4.98 -7.45 -12.99
C GLY A 122 -5.70 -6.94 -11.75
N ASP A 123 -6.34 -7.82 -10.98
CA ASP A 123 -6.98 -7.50 -9.71
C ASP A 123 -5.92 -7.03 -8.69
N THR A 124 -6.38 -6.43 -7.61
CA THR A 124 -5.53 -6.13 -6.46
C THR A 124 -6.12 -6.73 -5.20
N LEU A 125 -5.25 -7.33 -4.38
CA LEU A 125 -5.61 -7.84 -3.07
C LEU A 125 -5.12 -6.88 -1.99
N TRP A 126 -5.88 -6.77 -0.91
CA TRP A 126 -5.45 -6.10 0.33
C TRP A 126 -5.59 -7.07 1.50
N ALA A 127 -4.66 -6.98 2.47
CA ALA A 127 -4.67 -7.74 3.70
C ALA A 127 -4.65 -6.79 4.91
N SER A 128 -5.46 -7.11 5.93
CA SER A 128 -5.54 -6.35 7.17
C SER A 128 -4.43 -6.77 8.14
N GLY A 129 -3.47 -5.89 8.40
CA GLY A 129 -2.48 -6.08 9.47
C GLY A 129 -3.11 -6.11 10.85
N ILE A 130 -4.23 -5.39 11.03
CA ILE A 130 -4.99 -5.39 12.30
C ILE A 130 -5.62 -6.76 12.54
N ALA A 131 -6.38 -7.30 11.56
CA ALA A 131 -7.00 -8.62 11.70
C ALA A 131 -5.93 -9.73 11.83
N ALA A 132 -4.81 -9.58 11.11
CA ALA A 132 -3.67 -10.49 11.24
C ALA A 132 -3.10 -10.46 12.67
N PHE A 133 -2.87 -9.29 13.26
CA PHE A 133 -2.42 -9.18 14.65
C PHE A 133 -3.43 -9.77 15.64
N GLU A 134 -4.70 -9.41 15.52
CA GLU A 134 -5.78 -9.89 16.41
C GLU A 134 -5.97 -11.41 16.31
N GLY A 135 -5.70 -12.01 15.13
CA GLY A 135 -5.78 -13.45 14.88
C GLY A 135 -4.57 -14.26 15.35
N LEU A 136 -3.47 -13.61 15.78
CA LEU A 136 -2.37 -14.31 16.43
C LEU A 136 -2.77 -14.80 17.82
N SER A 137 -2.19 -15.91 18.27
CA SER A 137 -2.33 -16.36 19.66
C SER A 137 -1.74 -15.32 20.65
N LYS A 138 -2.30 -15.23 21.84
CA LYS A 138 -1.81 -14.29 22.87
C LYS A 138 -0.31 -14.43 23.16
N PRO A 139 0.27 -15.65 23.26
CA PRO A 139 1.72 -15.80 23.44
C PRO A 139 2.52 -15.17 22.28
N LEU A 140 2.09 -15.32 21.02
CA LEU A 140 2.75 -14.70 19.88
C LEU A 140 2.59 -13.17 19.90
N GLN A 141 1.40 -12.66 20.20
CA GLN A 141 1.19 -11.22 20.36
C GLN A 141 2.16 -10.63 21.41
N THR A 142 2.30 -11.32 22.54
CA THR A 142 3.21 -10.89 23.64
C THR A 142 4.68 -11.00 23.21
N LEU A 143 5.07 -12.07 22.52
CA LEU A 143 6.44 -12.25 22.02
C LEU A 143 6.84 -11.15 21.04
N LEU A 144 5.95 -10.79 20.12
CA LEU A 144 6.23 -9.85 19.03
C LEU A 144 6.12 -8.38 19.45
N ASP A 145 5.43 -8.11 20.56
CA ASP A 145 5.25 -6.75 21.08
C ASP A 145 6.59 -6.21 21.60
N GLY A 146 7.06 -5.12 21.04
CA GLY A 146 8.36 -4.53 21.35
C GLY A 146 9.53 -5.03 20.51
N LEU A 147 9.34 -6.07 19.66
CA LEU A 147 10.36 -6.46 18.69
C LEU A 147 10.40 -5.50 17.50
N THR A 148 11.59 -5.38 16.90
CA THR A 148 11.81 -4.56 15.70
C THR A 148 12.22 -5.43 14.52
N ALA A 149 11.91 -4.96 13.31
CA ALA A 149 12.29 -5.62 12.07
C ALA A 149 13.06 -4.67 11.15
N THR A 150 14.07 -5.18 10.47
CA THR A 150 14.80 -4.44 9.44
C THR A 150 14.03 -4.50 8.12
N HIS A 151 13.82 -3.32 7.53
CA HIS A 151 13.26 -3.13 6.20
C HIS A 151 14.35 -2.62 5.26
N ASP A 152 14.46 -3.24 4.09
CA ASP A 152 15.52 -2.99 3.13
C ASP A 152 14.92 -2.75 1.73
N PHE A 153 15.26 -1.58 1.15
CA PHE A 153 14.92 -1.20 -0.20
C PHE A 153 15.34 -2.25 -1.24
N THR A 154 16.54 -2.84 -1.08
CA THR A 154 17.13 -3.75 -2.07
C THR A 154 16.38 -5.06 -2.22
N LYS A 155 15.53 -5.42 -1.27
CA LYS A 155 14.74 -6.67 -1.32
C LYS A 155 13.73 -6.67 -2.47
N SER A 156 12.97 -5.58 -2.67
CA SER A 156 12.03 -5.44 -3.79
C SER A 156 12.65 -4.81 -5.03
N PHE A 157 13.79 -4.14 -4.88
CA PHE A 157 14.50 -3.50 -5.98
C PHE A 157 15.90 -4.10 -6.13
N PRO A 158 16.03 -5.40 -6.50
CA PRO A 158 17.34 -6.06 -6.64
C PRO A 158 18.13 -5.46 -7.81
N LEU A 159 19.47 -5.38 -7.63
CA LEU A 159 20.37 -4.80 -8.62
C LEU A 159 20.24 -5.43 -10.00
N GLU A 160 20.10 -6.75 -10.04
CA GLU A 160 20.01 -7.55 -11.28
C GLU A 160 18.86 -7.10 -12.17
N ARG A 161 17.81 -6.53 -11.59
CA ARG A 161 16.63 -6.07 -12.32
C ARG A 161 16.67 -4.56 -12.62
N PHE A 162 17.20 -3.77 -11.70
CA PHE A 162 17.12 -2.31 -11.74
C PHE A 162 18.45 -1.62 -12.09
N GLY A 163 19.53 -2.37 -12.30
CA GLY A 163 20.85 -1.86 -12.65
C GLY A 163 21.36 -2.34 -14.02
N SER A 164 20.48 -2.51 -15.02
CA SER A 164 20.81 -3.14 -16.30
C SER A 164 21.62 -2.23 -17.25
N THR A 165 21.53 -0.93 -17.11
CA THR A 165 22.35 0.07 -17.85
C THR A 165 23.23 0.85 -16.88
N PRO A 166 24.30 1.53 -17.37
CA PRO A 166 25.12 2.41 -16.51
C PRO A 166 24.29 3.50 -15.81
N GLU A 167 23.31 4.07 -16.49
CA GLU A 167 22.40 5.07 -15.94
C GLU A 167 21.47 4.50 -14.88
N ASP A 168 20.95 3.29 -15.11
CA ASP A 168 20.10 2.59 -14.13
C ASP A 168 20.92 2.19 -12.90
N LEU A 169 22.14 1.69 -13.09
CA LEU A 169 23.06 1.38 -11.99
C LEU A 169 23.32 2.62 -11.13
N ALA A 170 23.67 3.76 -11.73
CA ALA A 170 23.94 4.98 -11.00
C ALA A 170 22.69 5.45 -10.21
N ARG A 171 21.49 5.36 -10.80
CA ARG A 171 20.23 5.66 -10.10
C ARG A 171 19.97 4.70 -8.95
N TRP A 172 20.17 3.41 -9.17
CA TRP A 172 19.99 2.38 -8.14
C TRP A 172 20.96 2.57 -6.97
N GLU A 173 22.24 2.80 -7.24
CA GLU A 173 23.26 3.07 -6.21
C GLU A 173 22.92 4.33 -5.40
N GLN A 174 22.45 5.39 -6.06
CA GLN A 174 22.01 6.61 -5.37
C GLN A 174 20.76 6.33 -4.51
N ALA A 175 19.78 5.58 -5.04
CA ALA A 175 18.58 5.20 -4.29
C ALA A 175 18.93 4.35 -3.06
N ARG A 176 19.82 3.34 -3.21
CA ARG A 176 20.30 2.52 -2.10
C ARG A 176 21.04 3.34 -1.04
N LYS A 177 21.87 4.30 -1.47
CA LYS A 177 22.60 5.19 -0.55
C LYS A 177 21.65 6.09 0.24
N ASN A 178 20.59 6.57 -0.40
CA ASN A 178 19.59 7.44 0.22
C ASN A 178 18.63 6.67 1.14
N ASN A 179 18.48 5.35 0.92
CA ASN A 179 17.58 4.48 1.66
C ASN A 179 18.37 3.29 2.26
N PRO A 180 19.25 3.53 3.25
CA PRO A 180 19.90 2.43 3.95
C PRO A 180 18.86 1.59 4.71
N PRO A 181 19.11 0.30 4.95
CA PRO A 181 18.24 -0.52 5.79
C PRO A 181 17.95 0.16 7.12
N LEU A 182 16.69 0.13 7.55
CA LEU A 182 16.24 0.75 8.80
C LEU A 182 15.30 -0.17 9.58
N SER A 183 15.05 0.17 10.84
CA SER A 183 14.20 -0.62 11.73
C SER A 183 12.84 0.03 11.93
N HIS A 184 11.80 -0.82 11.91
CA HIS A 184 10.44 -0.49 12.33
C HIS A 184 9.94 -1.51 13.35
N PRO A 185 8.90 -1.19 14.17
CA PRO A 185 8.30 -2.18 15.06
C PRO A 185 7.67 -3.33 14.23
N VAL A 186 7.76 -4.55 14.72
CA VAL A 186 7.04 -5.72 14.16
C VAL A 186 5.53 -5.52 14.29
N ILE A 187 5.11 -4.92 15.40
CA ILE A 187 3.71 -4.55 15.69
C ILE A 187 3.64 -3.03 15.78
N ARG A 188 2.99 -2.41 14.80
CA ARG A 188 2.77 -0.96 14.76
C ARG A 188 1.48 -0.59 15.49
N THR A 189 1.49 0.48 16.27
CA THR A 189 0.27 1.11 16.77
C THR A 189 -0.22 2.16 15.74
N HIS A 190 -1.49 2.08 15.35
CA HIS A 190 -2.06 3.05 14.44
C HIS A 190 -2.27 4.40 15.16
N PRO A 191 -1.74 5.52 14.64
CA PRO A 191 -1.66 6.79 15.39
C PRO A 191 -3.02 7.43 15.73
N VAL A 192 -4.06 7.11 14.95
CA VAL A 192 -5.40 7.71 15.16
C VAL A 192 -6.32 6.74 15.90
N SER A 193 -6.39 5.46 15.48
CA SER A 193 -7.32 4.49 16.08
C SER A 193 -6.76 3.79 17.33
N GLY A 194 -5.45 3.84 17.58
CA GLY A 194 -4.77 3.13 18.65
C GLY A 194 -4.73 1.60 18.48
N ARG A 195 -5.26 1.06 17.37
CA ARG A 195 -5.26 -0.38 17.11
C ARG A 195 -3.86 -0.85 16.72
N LYS A 196 -3.49 -2.03 17.19
CA LYS A 196 -2.24 -2.68 16.84
C LYS A 196 -2.39 -3.45 15.51
N ALA A 197 -1.36 -3.40 14.68
CA ALA A 197 -1.29 -4.07 13.39
C ALA A 197 0.04 -4.78 13.22
N LEU A 198 0.04 -5.95 12.59
CA LEU A 198 1.25 -6.61 12.13
C LEU A 198 1.86 -5.79 10.98
N PHE A 199 3.11 -5.34 11.15
CA PHE A 199 3.76 -4.39 10.24
C PHE A 199 5.00 -4.95 9.52
N VAL A 200 5.11 -6.26 9.42
CA VAL A 200 6.12 -6.93 8.59
C VAL A 200 5.50 -7.34 7.25
N ASN A 201 6.25 -7.23 6.16
CA ASN A 201 5.78 -7.58 4.83
C ASN A 201 6.87 -8.30 4.02
N GLU A 202 6.43 -9.12 3.06
CA GLU A 202 7.33 -9.91 2.23
C GLU A 202 8.19 -9.04 1.33
N GLY A 203 7.68 -7.88 0.89
CA GLY A 203 8.38 -7.00 -0.04
C GLY A 203 9.66 -6.38 0.54
N PHE A 204 9.66 -5.95 1.80
CA PHE A 204 10.77 -5.17 2.35
C PHE A 204 11.39 -5.71 3.63
N THR A 205 10.66 -6.51 4.44
CA THR A 205 11.18 -6.98 5.73
C THR A 205 12.20 -8.11 5.53
N THR A 206 13.40 -7.94 6.08
CA THR A 206 14.52 -8.87 5.93
C THR A 206 14.78 -9.70 7.17
N LYS A 207 14.64 -9.14 8.37
CA LYS A 207 14.86 -9.86 9.63
C LYS A 207 14.14 -9.21 10.80
N ILE A 208 13.91 -9.98 11.88
CA ILE A 208 13.55 -9.49 13.21
C ILE A 208 14.86 -9.32 13.98
N ASN A 209 15.11 -8.13 14.51
CA ASN A 209 16.45 -7.72 14.95
C ASN A 209 16.89 -8.43 16.25
N GLU A 210 15.96 -8.72 17.14
CA GLU A 210 16.22 -9.31 18.46
C GLU A 210 16.32 -10.84 18.44
N LEU A 211 16.05 -11.48 17.27
CA LEU A 211 16.12 -12.94 17.10
C LEU A 211 17.40 -13.35 16.37
N SER A 212 17.84 -14.58 16.61
CA SER A 212 18.87 -15.21 15.78
C SER A 212 18.37 -15.35 14.33
N GLU A 213 19.28 -15.51 13.37
CA GLU A 213 18.95 -15.61 11.95
C GLU A 213 17.91 -16.72 11.68
N ALA A 214 18.13 -17.92 12.24
CA ALA A 214 17.23 -19.06 12.07
C ALA A 214 15.85 -18.83 12.69
N GLU A 215 15.79 -18.22 13.88
CA GLU A 215 14.52 -17.85 14.54
C GLU A 215 13.78 -16.77 13.75
N SER A 216 14.48 -15.73 13.32
CA SER A 216 13.93 -14.65 12.52
C SER A 216 13.33 -15.17 11.22
N GLU A 217 14.05 -16.02 10.49
CA GLU A 217 13.54 -16.63 9.25
C GLU A 217 12.26 -17.44 9.51
N ALA A 218 12.26 -18.30 10.54
CA ALA A 218 11.11 -19.13 10.88
C ALA A 218 9.90 -18.31 11.28
N VAL A 219 10.10 -17.27 12.10
CA VAL A 219 9.02 -16.37 12.55
C VAL A 219 8.50 -15.52 11.40
N LEU A 220 9.35 -14.90 10.58
CA LEU A 220 8.91 -14.12 9.41
C LEU A 220 8.12 -14.97 8.41
N LYS A 221 8.56 -16.19 8.12
CA LYS A 221 7.83 -17.13 7.26
C LYS A 221 6.42 -17.41 7.79
N LEU A 222 6.29 -17.63 9.10
CA LEU A 222 5.01 -17.82 9.74
C LEU A 222 4.15 -16.56 9.63
N LEU A 223 4.71 -15.38 9.92
CA LEU A 223 3.97 -14.11 9.92
C LEU A 223 3.51 -13.70 8.51
N PHE A 224 4.32 -13.89 7.47
CA PHE A 224 3.94 -13.61 6.08
C PHE A 224 2.76 -14.49 5.65
N ALA A 225 2.85 -15.80 5.91
CA ALA A 225 1.77 -16.73 5.60
C ALA A 225 0.50 -16.44 6.41
N HIS A 226 0.64 -16.02 7.68
CA HIS A 226 -0.48 -15.69 8.54
C HIS A 226 -1.15 -14.37 8.11
N ALA A 227 -0.39 -13.32 7.78
CA ALA A 227 -0.92 -12.02 7.42
C ALA A 227 -1.79 -12.03 6.15
N THR A 228 -1.53 -12.99 5.26
CA THR A 228 -2.17 -13.09 3.94
C THR A 228 -3.21 -14.21 3.84
N ARG A 229 -3.70 -14.69 4.99
CA ARG A 229 -4.79 -15.67 5.03
C ARG A 229 -6.07 -15.11 4.40
N PRO A 230 -6.88 -15.96 3.75
CA PRO A 230 -8.14 -15.53 3.13
C PRO A 230 -9.08 -14.76 4.05
N GLU A 231 -9.09 -15.09 5.36
CA GLU A 231 -9.95 -14.42 6.34
C GLU A 231 -9.57 -12.96 6.61
N TYR A 232 -8.33 -12.59 6.29
CA TYR A 232 -7.79 -11.24 6.50
C TYR A 232 -7.65 -10.45 5.22
N THR A 233 -8.03 -11.03 4.07
CA THR A 233 -7.83 -10.45 2.75
C THR A 233 -9.12 -10.16 2.03
N ILE A 234 -9.05 -9.22 1.09
CA ILE A 234 -10.05 -9.03 0.04
C ILE A 234 -9.36 -9.01 -1.31
N ARG A 235 -10.09 -9.37 -2.36
CA ARG A 235 -9.70 -9.24 -3.76
C ARG A 235 -10.66 -8.29 -4.45
N TRP A 236 -10.12 -7.19 -5.00
CA TRP A 236 -10.89 -6.21 -5.76
C TRP A 236 -10.71 -6.45 -7.25
N ARG A 237 -11.83 -6.74 -7.91
CA ARG A 237 -11.90 -6.79 -9.36
C ARG A 237 -12.19 -5.39 -9.89
N TRP A 238 -11.20 -4.82 -10.55
CA TRP A 238 -11.27 -3.48 -11.08
C TRP A 238 -12.26 -3.35 -12.23
N GLN A 239 -12.89 -2.19 -12.30
CA GLN A 239 -13.59 -1.64 -13.47
C GLN A 239 -12.90 -0.32 -13.83
N GLU A 240 -12.97 0.08 -15.11
CA GLU A 240 -12.42 1.39 -15.50
C GLU A 240 -13.09 2.50 -14.70
N ASN A 241 -12.27 3.50 -14.33
CA ASN A 241 -12.65 4.60 -13.46
C ASN A 241 -12.99 4.21 -12.01
N ASP A 242 -12.66 3.01 -11.56
CA ASP A 242 -12.64 2.73 -10.13
C ASP A 242 -11.51 3.50 -9.45
N VAL A 243 -11.77 3.89 -8.21
CA VAL A 243 -10.78 4.47 -7.31
C VAL A 243 -10.74 3.67 -6.02
N ALA A 244 -9.54 3.30 -5.58
CA ALA A 244 -9.29 2.73 -4.26
C ALA A 244 -8.47 3.71 -3.42
N PHE A 245 -8.80 3.80 -2.13
CA PHE A 245 -8.00 4.52 -1.14
C PHE A 245 -7.77 3.61 0.07
N TRP A 246 -6.52 3.34 0.42
CA TRP A 246 -6.18 2.46 1.53
C TRP A 246 -5.29 3.15 2.57
N ASP A 247 -5.41 2.68 3.80
CA ASP A 247 -4.55 3.05 4.92
C ASP A 247 -3.32 2.13 4.94
N ASN A 248 -2.20 2.64 4.42
CA ASN A 248 -0.96 1.89 4.30
C ASN A 248 -0.31 1.57 5.66
N ARG A 249 -0.74 2.26 6.73
CA ARG A 249 -0.23 2.07 8.08
C ARG A 249 -0.65 0.72 8.68
N VAL A 250 -1.72 0.12 8.15
CA VAL A 250 -2.33 -1.11 8.69
C VAL A 250 -2.72 -2.13 7.62
N THR A 251 -2.34 -1.91 6.36
CA THR A 251 -2.62 -2.86 5.28
C THR A 251 -1.37 -3.24 4.51
N GLN A 252 -1.40 -4.42 3.93
CA GLN A 252 -0.54 -4.86 2.84
C GLN A 252 -1.37 -5.01 1.58
N HIS A 253 -0.74 -4.94 0.41
CA HIS A 253 -1.42 -5.20 -0.85
C HIS A 253 -0.56 -5.98 -1.83
N TYR A 254 -1.22 -6.54 -2.84
CA TYR A 254 -0.63 -7.39 -3.87
C TYR A 254 -1.31 -7.11 -5.21
N ALA A 255 -0.58 -6.68 -6.22
CA ALA A 255 -1.08 -6.53 -7.57
C ALA A 255 -0.94 -7.86 -8.34
N VAL A 256 -2.06 -8.46 -8.72
CA VAL A 256 -2.05 -9.74 -9.44
C VAL A 256 -1.51 -9.56 -10.85
N ASP A 257 -0.45 -10.28 -11.22
CA ASP A 257 0.22 -10.20 -12.53
C ASP A 257 -0.22 -11.36 -13.44
N ASP A 258 -1.52 -11.54 -13.63
CA ASP A 258 -2.16 -12.62 -14.40
C ASP A 258 -2.76 -12.16 -15.76
N TYR A 259 -2.42 -10.95 -16.21
CA TYR A 259 -3.03 -10.31 -17.38
C TYR A 259 -2.07 -10.08 -18.56
N ARG A 260 -0.78 -10.34 -18.39
CA ARG A 260 0.20 -10.15 -19.48
C ARG A 260 -0.07 -11.07 -20.66
N PRO A 261 0.11 -10.61 -21.90
CA PRO A 261 0.79 -9.36 -22.30
C PRO A 261 -0.15 -8.14 -22.42
N ASN A 262 -1.36 -8.19 -21.90
CA ASN A 262 -2.31 -7.08 -22.01
C ASN A 262 -1.84 -5.87 -21.19
N ARG A 263 -2.11 -4.66 -21.71
CA ARG A 263 -1.77 -3.41 -21.05
C ARG A 263 -2.70 -3.10 -19.90
N ARG A 264 -2.12 -2.60 -18.80
CA ARG A 264 -2.83 -2.06 -17.64
C ARG A 264 -2.25 -0.71 -17.27
N VAL A 265 -3.09 0.31 -17.09
CA VAL A 265 -2.67 1.66 -16.71
C VAL A 265 -3.43 2.10 -15.46
N MET A 266 -2.68 2.42 -14.43
CA MET A 266 -3.20 2.97 -13.18
C MET A 266 -2.50 4.29 -12.87
N HIS A 267 -3.23 5.21 -12.25
CA HIS A 267 -2.66 6.44 -11.69
C HIS A 267 -2.69 6.36 -10.16
N ARG A 268 -1.60 6.72 -9.49
CA ARG A 268 -1.49 6.67 -8.03
C ARG A 268 -1.02 8.00 -7.45
N ALA A 269 -1.77 8.52 -6.48
CA ALA A 269 -1.34 9.61 -5.61
C ALA A 269 -1.03 9.02 -4.23
N THR A 270 0.20 9.20 -3.75
CA THR A 270 0.65 8.67 -2.46
C THR A 270 0.69 9.80 -1.44
N ILE A 271 0.16 9.56 -0.24
CA ILE A 271 0.06 10.51 0.86
C ILE A 271 1.19 10.23 1.84
N LEU A 272 1.96 11.25 2.21
CA LEU A 272 3.04 11.14 3.19
C LEU A 272 2.50 10.73 4.56
N GLY A 273 3.26 9.93 5.28
CA GLY A 273 2.86 9.35 6.55
C GLY A 273 3.73 9.76 7.72
N ASP A 274 3.65 8.97 8.77
CA ASP A 274 4.30 9.15 10.06
C ASP A 274 5.30 8.03 10.36
N ALA A 275 6.21 8.28 11.30
CA ALA A 275 7.12 7.24 11.80
C ALA A 275 6.31 6.16 12.55
N PRO A 276 6.50 4.87 12.22
CA PRO A 276 5.86 3.76 12.95
C PRO A 276 6.34 3.66 14.40
N PHE A 277 5.41 3.39 15.33
CA PHE A 277 5.70 3.19 16.74
C PHE A 277 4.85 2.07 17.35
#